data_49e6f72af6c576ae6a38f6b12e46f6ad
#
_entry.id   49e6f72af6c576ae6a38f6b12e46f6ad
#
_cell.length_a   1.000
_cell.length_b   1.000
_cell.length_c   1.000
_cell.angle_alpha   90.00
_cell.angle_beta   90.00
_cell.angle_gamma   90.00
#
_symmetry.space_group_name_H-M   'P 1'
#
loop_
_entity.id
_entity.type
_entity.pdbx_description
1 polymer ?
#
loop_
_entity_poly.entity_id
_entity_poly.type
_entity_poly.pdbx_seq_one_letter_code
_entity_poly.pdbx_strand_id
1 'polypeptide(L)'
;MKKSNLIILMAAFIAAVNFSSCKKDSAEPQPFVFYSVSVDGATVTFTNKSEGTTSYKWDFGDGTTSTDESPVHTYPGKGKYVPTLYATTADGVTGEASTVLHIAKTSGIKLDDNSLSDWDTVAHNVVLAGPNSGNFIKAKFDYDGNYVYVYFEQHTEKADGNIYDLYIDADNDITTGLLTGEITNGAYEVLLEGTIFDGWLDPYYFIGADQQNFGNYTYQSINEFYKVGTVQQSGSVQKFEFAISRSKIKGLTGKGLKIGVQVAANDWSAIIGYSPDQSTDAFYLDMSE
;
A
#
# COMPACT_ATOMS: atom_id res chain seq x y z
N MET A 1 89.10 -55.86 -12.68
CA MET A 1 88.12 -56.73 -13.25
C MET A 1 87.45 -57.53 -12.15
N LYS A 2 86.33 -57.15 -11.57
CA LYS A 2 85.42 -58.00 -10.82
C LYS A 2 84.05 -57.33 -10.83
N LYS A 3 83.11 -57.96 -11.43
CA LYS A 3 81.66 -57.53 -11.45
C LYS A 3 81.05 -57.88 -10.11
N SER A 4 80.55 -56.94 -9.40
CA SER A 4 79.73 -57.17 -8.17
C SER A 4 78.25 -57.07 -8.60
N ASN A 5 77.54 -58.17 -8.41
CA ASN A 5 76.10 -58.25 -8.58
C ASN A 5 75.44 -57.70 -7.35
N LEU A 6 74.66 -56.58 -7.53
CA LEU A 6 73.82 -56.02 -6.48
C LEU A 6 72.40 -56.58 -6.71
N ILE A 7 71.97 -57.44 -5.82
CA ILE A 7 70.64 -57.97 -5.74
C ILE A 7 69.78 -56.91 -5.04
N ILE A 8 68.89 -56.30 -5.81
CA ILE A 8 67.91 -55.37 -5.25
C ILE A 8 66.71 -56.19 -4.75
N LEU A 9 66.52 -56.27 -3.47
CA LEU A 9 65.32 -56.79 -2.82
C LEU A 9 64.18 -55.72 -3.02
N MET A 10 63.24 -56.05 -3.82
CA MET A 10 62.05 -55.24 -4.02
C MET A 10 61.02 -55.62 -2.96
N ALA A 11 61.00 -54.88 -1.83
CA ALA A 11 59.94 -55.01 -0.82
C ALA A 11 58.67 -54.39 -1.36
N ALA A 12 57.70 -55.20 -1.72
CA ALA A 12 56.37 -54.77 -2.08
C ALA A 12 55.66 -54.23 -0.85
N PHE A 13 55.59 -52.92 -0.75
CA PHE A 13 54.74 -52.22 0.26
C PHE A 13 53.31 -52.18 -0.27
N ILE A 14 52.47 -53.11 0.17
CA ILE A 14 51.05 -53.06 -0.11
C ILE A 14 50.43 -51.97 0.81
N ALA A 15 50.32 -50.79 0.25
CA ALA A 15 49.52 -49.73 0.88
C ALA A 15 48.01 -50.11 0.78
N ALA A 16 47.46 -50.57 1.90
CA ALA A 16 46.03 -50.74 2.04
C ALA A 16 45.39 -49.32 2.04
N VAL A 17 44.93 -48.86 0.87
CA VAL A 17 44.15 -47.67 0.75
C VAL A 17 42.77 -48.00 1.34
N ASN A 18 42.52 -47.61 2.61
CA ASN A 18 41.19 -47.57 3.16
C ASN A 18 40.39 -46.49 2.40
N PHE A 19 39.65 -46.90 1.41
CA PHE A 19 38.56 -46.08 0.92
C PHE A 19 37.54 -45.98 2.05
N SER A 20 37.65 -44.93 2.86
CA SER A 20 36.58 -44.45 3.67
C SER A 20 35.49 -44.00 2.69
N SER A 21 34.57 -44.85 2.36
CA SER A 21 33.35 -44.49 1.69
C SER A 21 32.65 -43.47 2.58
N CYS A 22 32.72 -42.20 2.20
CA CYS A 22 31.74 -41.25 2.73
C CYS A 22 30.37 -41.88 2.42
N LYS A 23 29.72 -42.43 3.45
CA LYS A 23 28.28 -42.63 3.42
C LYS A 23 27.72 -41.25 3.06
N LYS A 24 27.25 -41.10 1.84
CA LYS A 24 26.36 -40.02 1.48
C LYS A 24 25.16 -40.29 2.39
N ASP A 25 25.09 -39.57 3.51
CA ASP A 25 23.88 -39.51 4.29
C ASP A 25 22.85 -39.00 3.27
N SER A 26 22.00 -39.91 2.81
CA SER A 26 20.83 -39.52 2.01
C SER A 26 19.98 -38.72 2.99
N ALA A 27 20.15 -37.38 2.95
CA ALA A 27 19.23 -36.51 3.68
C ALA A 27 17.83 -36.97 3.30
N GLU A 28 17.03 -37.31 4.30
CA GLU A 28 15.64 -37.65 4.06
C GLU A 28 14.98 -36.54 3.25
N PRO A 29 14.17 -36.87 2.22
CA PRO A 29 13.57 -35.84 1.39
C PRO A 29 12.75 -34.92 2.27
N GLN A 30 13.09 -33.62 2.25
CA GLN A 30 12.36 -32.60 2.99
C GLN A 30 10.92 -32.54 2.47
N PRO A 31 9.92 -32.37 3.34
CA PRO A 31 8.56 -32.19 2.91
C PRO A 31 8.43 -30.92 2.07
N PHE A 32 7.59 -30.94 1.07
CA PHE A 32 7.25 -29.74 0.30
C PHE A 32 6.34 -28.85 1.14
N VAL A 33 6.90 -27.77 1.68
CA VAL A 33 6.16 -26.80 2.51
C VAL A 33 5.83 -25.57 1.69
N PHE A 34 4.55 -25.24 1.65
CA PHE A 34 4.02 -24.10 0.90
C PHE A 34 2.75 -23.55 1.55
N TYR A 35 2.54 -22.25 1.46
CA TYR A 35 1.30 -21.59 1.87
C TYR A 35 0.98 -20.38 1.01
N SER A 36 -0.27 -19.94 1.03
CA SER A 36 -0.73 -18.68 0.46
C SER A 36 -1.26 -17.76 1.55
N VAL A 37 -1.22 -16.45 1.30
CA VAL A 37 -1.72 -15.42 2.20
C VAL A 37 -2.81 -14.59 1.52
N SER A 38 -3.78 -14.13 2.33
CA SER A 38 -4.76 -13.12 1.96
C SER A 38 -4.72 -12.04 3.03
N VAL A 39 -4.48 -10.79 2.63
CA VAL A 39 -4.31 -9.64 3.53
C VAL A 39 -5.57 -8.78 3.48
N ASP A 40 -6.11 -8.46 4.66
CA ASP A 40 -7.20 -7.52 4.86
C ASP A 40 -6.83 -6.57 6.00
N GLY A 41 -6.34 -5.38 5.63
CA GLY A 41 -5.75 -4.43 6.58
C GLY A 41 -4.57 -5.03 7.34
N ALA A 42 -4.67 -5.09 8.67
CA ALA A 42 -3.66 -5.74 9.52
C ALA A 42 -3.91 -7.24 9.72
N THR A 43 -5.04 -7.76 9.27
CA THR A 43 -5.43 -9.17 9.45
C THR A 43 -5.03 -9.98 8.23
N VAL A 44 -4.35 -11.09 8.45
CA VAL A 44 -3.85 -11.99 7.40
C VAL A 44 -4.37 -13.39 7.63
N THR A 45 -4.99 -13.94 6.61
CA THR A 45 -5.37 -15.36 6.55
C THR A 45 -4.25 -16.14 5.88
N PHE A 46 -3.70 -17.10 6.60
CA PHE A 46 -2.71 -18.04 6.09
C PHE A 46 -3.41 -19.32 5.68
N THR A 47 -3.19 -19.78 4.48
CA THR A 47 -3.73 -21.07 4.00
C THR A 47 -2.56 -21.99 3.71
N ASN A 48 -2.41 -23.02 4.54
CA ASN A 48 -1.42 -24.07 4.34
C ASN A 48 -1.76 -24.90 3.10
N LYS A 49 -0.74 -25.18 2.30
CA LYS A 49 -0.82 -26.00 1.09
C LYS A 49 0.29 -27.04 1.03
N SER A 50 0.92 -27.31 2.19
CA SER A 50 1.95 -28.34 2.32
C SER A 50 1.32 -29.74 2.19
N GLU A 51 2.07 -30.66 1.61
CA GLU A 51 1.63 -32.03 1.42
C GLU A 51 2.45 -33.01 2.29
N GLY A 52 1.80 -34.06 2.78
CA GLY A 52 2.43 -35.13 3.58
C GLY A 52 2.86 -34.69 4.99
N THR A 53 2.39 -33.55 5.48
CA THR A 53 2.70 -33.01 6.80
C THR A 53 1.54 -33.21 7.78
N THR A 54 1.83 -33.40 9.08
CA THR A 54 0.84 -33.74 10.11
C THR A 54 0.83 -32.79 11.30
N SER A 55 1.86 -31.94 11.43
CA SER A 55 1.92 -30.91 12.47
C SER A 55 2.55 -29.63 11.96
N TYR A 56 2.13 -28.51 12.53
CA TYR A 56 2.43 -27.18 12.05
C TYR A 56 2.87 -26.27 13.20
N LYS A 57 3.80 -25.38 12.89
CA LYS A 57 4.16 -24.25 13.74
C LYS A 57 4.38 -23.05 12.86
N TRP A 58 3.63 -22.02 13.13
CA TRP A 58 3.81 -20.71 12.52
C TRP A 58 4.61 -19.81 13.45
N ASP A 59 5.54 -19.06 12.87
CA ASP A 59 6.14 -17.88 13.45
C ASP A 59 5.73 -16.70 12.54
N PHE A 60 4.97 -15.75 13.06
CA PHE A 60 4.46 -14.65 12.25
C PHE A 60 5.47 -13.53 12.01
N GLY A 61 6.65 -13.62 12.66
CA GLY A 61 7.71 -12.61 12.52
C GLY A 61 7.49 -11.34 13.33
N ASP A 62 6.48 -11.32 14.21
CA ASP A 62 6.18 -10.26 15.17
C ASP A 62 6.37 -10.70 16.63
N GLY A 63 6.94 -11.89 16.83
CA GLY A 63 7.16 -12.52 18.14
C GLY A 63 6.00 -13.41 18.58
N THR A 64 4.95 -13.54 17.80
CA THR A 64 3.81 -14.43 18.08
C THR A 64 3.85 -15.70 17.21
N THR A 65 3.19 -16.75 17.65
CA THR A 65 3.20 -18.06 16.98
C THR A 65 1.80 -18.71 17.01
N SER A 66 1.54 -19.67 16.10
CA SER A 66 0.37 -20.57 16.13
C SER A 66 0.78 -21.99 15.79
N THR A 67 -0.06 -22.97 16.20
CA THR A 67 0.02 -24.38 15.80
C THR A 67 -1.15 -24.83 14.93
N ASP A 68 -2.05 -23.93 14.59
CA ASP A 68 -3.16 -24.21 13.69
C ASP A 68 -2.64 -24.54 12.29
N GLU A 69 -3.36 -25.37 11.55
CA GLU A 69 -3.00 -25.72 10.18
C GLU A 69 -3.03 -24.50 9.26
N SER A 70 -4.07 -23.69 9.38
CA SER A 70 -4.31 -22.50 8.53
C SER A 70 -4.82 -21.34 9.41
N PRO A 71 -3.94 -20.62 10.11
CA PRO A 71 -4.33 -19.61 11.06
C PRO A 71 -4.77 -18.29 10.39
N VAL A 72 -5.54 -17.51 11.14
CA VAL A 72 -5.74 -16.08 10.92
C VAL A 72 -4.96 -15.33 11.99
N HIS A 73 -4.17 -14.34 11.56
CA HIS A 73 -3.36 -13.54 12.47
C HIS A 73 -3.54 -12.04 12.20
N THR A 74 -3.63 -11.23 13.25
CA THR A 74 -3.69 -9.77 13.15
C THR A 74 -2.39 -9.18 13.66
N TYR A 75 -1.66 -8.51 12.77
CA TYR A 75 -0.40 -7.86 13.09
C TYR A 75 -0.63 -6.59 13.94
N PRO A 76 0.32 -6.25 14.84
CA PRO A 76 0.15 -5.13 15.77
C PRO A 76 0.22 -3.74 15.09
N GLY A 77 0.65 -3.66 13.84
CA GLY A 77 0.75 -2.40 13.10
C GLY A 77 1.45 -2.56 11.76
N LYS A 78 1.65 -1.43 11.09
CA LYS A 78 2.39 -1.39 9.83
C LYS A 78 3.82 -1.91 10.03
N GLY A 79 4.30 -2.63 9.04
CA GLY A 79 5.66 -3.14 9.09
C GLY A 79 5.94 -4.20 8.03
N LYS A 80 7.22 -4.57 7.98
CA LYS A 80 7.69 -5.71 7.20
C LYS A 80 7.84 -6.91 8.14
N TYR A 81 7.07 -7.96 7.89
CA TYR A 81 7.10 -9.20 8.65
C TYR A 81 7.58 -10.35 7.76
N VAL A 82 8.09 -11.40 8.36
CA VAL A 82 8.54 -12.61 7.63
C VAL A 82 7.89 -13.82 8.28
N PRO A 83 6.58 -14.06 8.00
CA PRO A 83 5.92 -15.26 8.50
C PRO A 83 6.59 -16.52 7.94
N THR A 84 6.83 -17.48 8.83
CA THR A 84 7.47 -18.76 8.53
C THR A 84 6.57 -19.89 9.01
N LEU A 85 6.26 -20.80 8.10
CA LEU A 85 5.61 -22.08 8.42
C LEU A 85 6.68 -23.16 8.55
N TYR A 86 6.70 -23.83 9.68
CA TYR A 86 7.39 -25.10 9.90
C TYR A 86 6.34 -26.21 9.85
N ALA A 87 6.48 -27.12 8.91
CA ALA A 87 5.54 -28.24 8.75
C ALA A 87 6.30 -29.56 8.85
N THR A 88 5.79 -30.48 9.68
CA THR A 88 6.48 -31.72 10.05
C THR A 88 5.66 -32.93 9.60
N THR A 89 6.33 -33.90 8.99
CA THR A 89 5.75 -35.19 8.58
C THR A 89 5.48 -36.11 9.78
N ALA A 90 4.75 -37.20 9.57
CA ALA A 90 4.54 -38.20 10.62
C ALA A 90 5.84 -38.86 11.13
N ASP A 91 6.88 -38.93 10.29
CA ASP A 91 8.19 -39.49 10.63
C ASP A 91 9.11 -38.45 11.30
N GLY A 92 8.62 -37.21 11.55
CA GLY A 92 9.33 -36.17 12.28
C GLY A 92 10.26 -35.30 11.43
N VAL A 93 10.21 -35.42 10.10
CA VAL A 93 11.00 -34.55 9.20
C VAL A 93 10.30 -33.21 9.05
N THR A 94 11.02 -32.12 9.34
CA THR A 94 10.46 -30.75 9.28
C THR A 94 11.02 -30.00 8.07
N GLY A 95 10.13 -29.40 7.27
CA GLY A 95 10.47 -28.42 6.27
C GLY A 95 9.97 -27.05 6.68
N GLU A 96 10.42 -26.00 5.97
CA GLU A 96 9.99 -24.63 6.22
C GLU A 96 9.70 -23.87 4.94
N ALA A 97 8.81 -22.88 5.03
CA ALA A 97 8.56 -21.89 4.00
C ALA A 97 8.37 -20.53 4.64
N SER A 98 8.94 -19.49 4.02
CA SER A 98 8.82 -18.11 4.48
C SER A 98 8.43 -17.21 3.31
N THR A 99 7.76 -16.11 3.61
CA THR A 99 7.51 -15.03 2.65
C THR A 99 7.73 -13.67 3.31
N VAL A 100 7.96 -12.64 2.51
CA VAL A 100 7.98 -11.26 3.00
C VAL A 100 6.57 -10.71 2.90
N LEU A 101 6.05 -10.24 4.03
CA LEU A 101 4.74 -9.65 4.16
C LEU A 101 4.87 -8.18 4.57
N HIS A 102 4.23 -7.29 3.83
CA HIS A 102 4.10 -5.90 4.19
C HIS A 102 2.69 -5.63 4.69
N ILE A 103 2.58 -5.18 5.94
CA ILE A 103 1.32 -4.75 6.55
C ILE A 103 1.28 -3.24 6.47
N ALA A 104 0.26 -2.73 5.79
CA ALA A 104 0.02 -1.30 5.68
C ALA A 104 -0.48 -0.72 7.03
N LYS A 105 -0.36 0.59 7.18
CA LYS A 105 -0.98 1.33 8.26
C LYS A 105 -2.49 1.05 8.27
N THR A 106 -3.08 0.90 9.44
CA THR A 106 -4.53 0.93 9.64
C THR A 106 -4.98 2.35 9.93
N SER A 107 -6.16 2.72 9.41
CA SER A 107 -6.83 3.97 9.77
C SER A 107 -7.90 3.74 10.83
N GLY A 108 -8.09 4.73 11.70
CA GLY A 108 -9.22 4.78 12.62
C GLY A 108 -10.51 5.33 12.00
N ILE A 109 -10.42 5.85 10.76
CA ILE A 109 -11.55 6.50 10.07
C ILE A 109 -12.57 5.46 9.61
N LYS A 110 -13.85 5.73 9.90
CA LYS A 110 -14.99 4.88 9.57
C LYS A 110 -16.04 5.68 8.83
N LEU A 111 -16.20 5.42 7.55
CA LEU A 111 -17.14 6.16 6.69
C LEU A 111 -18.63 5.85 6.95
N ASP A 112 -18.96 4.79 7.65
CA ASP A 112 -20.33 4.25 7.81
C ASP A 112 -20.89 4.34 9.22
N ASP A 113 -20.28 5.14 10.10
CA ASP A 113 -20.69 5.27 11.49
C ASP A 113 -21.55 6.52 11.78
N ASN A 114 -21.86 7.32 10.76
CA ASN A 114 -22.59 8.59 10.85
C ASN A 114 -21.93 9.62 11.79
N SER A 115 -20.60 9.54 11.94
CA SER A 115 -19.80 10.41 12.79
C SER A 115 -18.62 10.97 12.02
N LEU A 116 -18.10 12.10 12.46
CA LEU A 116 -16.84 12.68 12.00
C LEU A 116 -15.83 12.80 13.15
N SER A 117 -16.14 12.20 14.32
CA SER A 117 -15.33 12.35 15.53
C SER A 117 -14.00 11.60 15.47
N ASP A 118 -13.88 10.57 14.66
CA ASP A 118 -12.64 9.84 14.41
C ASP A 118 -11.57 10.74 13.75
N TRP A 119 -12.00 11.75 12.99
CA TRP A 119 -11.11 12.77 12.44
C TRP A 119 -10.45 13.66 13.50
N ASP A 120 -10.94 13.67 14.73
CA ASP A 120 -10.30 14.39 15.83
C ASP A 120 -8.96 13.76 16.22
N THR A 121 -8.75 12.49 15.89
CA THR A 121 -7.46 11.79 16.09
C THR A 121 -6.40 12.13 15.04
N VAL A 122 -6.79 12.69 13.88
CA VAL A 122 -5.88 13.07 12.80
C VAL A 122 -5.28 14.44 13.11
N ALA A 123 -4.03 14.43 13.62
CA ALA A 123 -3.33 15.62 14.07
C ALA A 123 -2.25 16.14 13.09
N HIS A 124 -1.73 15.28 12.20
CA HIS A 124 -0.54 15.62 11.39
C HIS A 124 -0.86 15.93 9.92
N ASN A 125 -1.84 15.27 9.35
CA ASN A 125 -2.19 15.45 7.94
C ASN A 125 -3.34 16.46 7.81
N VAL A 126 -3.09 17.69 8.21
CA VAL A 126 -4.08 18.77 8.30
C VAL A 126 -3.63 19.96 7.46
N VAL A 127 -4.48 20.38 6.55
CA VAL A 127 -4.32 21.58 5.75
C VAL A 127 -5.34 22.61 6.24
N LEU A 128 -4.87 23.71 6.80
CA LEU A 128 -5.71 24.84 7.20
C LEU A 128 -5.85 25.83 6.05
N ALA A 129 -6.99 26.50 5.97
CA ALA A 129 -7.21 27.54 4.99
C ALA A 129 -6.19 28.67 5.15
N GLY A 130 -5.66 29.14 4.03
CA GLY A 130 -4.89 30.35 3.89
C GLY A 130 -5.75 31.52 3.36
N PRO A 131 -5.13 32.65 3.05
CA PRO A 131 -5.84 33.86 2.62
C PRO A 131 -6.55 33.71 1.26
N ASN A 132 -6.12 32.78 0.42
CA ASN A 132 -6.68 32.55 -0.91
C ASN A 132 -7.36 31.15 -1.03
N SER A 133 -7.71 30.53 0.09
CA SER A 133 -8.38 29.21 0.09
C SER A 133 -9.88 29.28 -0.23
N GLY A 134 -10.44 30.49 -0.39
CA GLY A 134 -11.85 30.67 -0.74
C GLY A 134 -12.80 30.09 0.30
N ASN A 135 -13.64 29.14 -0.10
CA ASN A 135 -14.64 28.54 0.79
C ASN A 135 -14.07 27.44 1.72
N PHE A 136 -12.81 27.02 1.58
CA PHE A 136 -12.22 26.05 2.49
C PHE A 136 -11.97 26.65 3.88
N ILE A 137 -12.18 25.83 4.88
CA ILE A 137 -11.79 26.08 6.28
C ILE A 137 -10.65 25.12 6.63
N LYS A 138 -10.80 23.84 6.27
CA LYS A 138 -9.84 22.80 6.62
C LYS A 138 -9.99 21.60 5.70
N ALA A 139 -8.87 20.95 5.40
CA ALA A 139 -8.82 19.59 4.88
C ALA A 139 -7.99 18.69 5.81
N LYS A 140 -8.35 17.43 5.93
CA LYS A 140 -7.58 16.40 6.63
C LYS A 140 -7.47 15.16 5.76
N PHE A 141 -6.36 14.45 5.94
CA PHE A 141 -6.08 13.23 5.19
C PHE A 141 -5.60 12.13 6.13
N ASP A 142 -6.01 10.91 5.86
CA ASP A 142 -5.48 9.69 6.46
C ASP A 142 -5.45 8.58 5.42
N TYR A 143 -4.82 7.45 5.71
CA TYR A 143 -4.77 6.32 4.78
C TYR A 143 -4.63 5.00 5.52
N ASP A 144 -4.99 3.93 4.82
CA ASP A 144 -4.67 2.55 5.18
C ASP A 144 -4.21 1.76 3.94
N GLY A 145 -4.20 0.44 4.03
CA GLY A 145 -3.85 -0.44 2.91
C GLY A 145 -4.77 -0.31 1.69
N ASN A 146 -6.03 0.09 1.89
CA ASN A 146 -7.07 0.07 0.87
C ASN A 146 -7.46 1.45 0.37
N TYR A 147 -7.43 2.47 1.25
CA TYR A 147 -8.00 3.78 0.98
C TYR A 147 -7.07 4.93 1.36
N VAL A 148 -7.25 6.06 0.67
CA VAL A 148 -6.90 7.40 1.12
C VAL A 148 -8.19 8.04 1.59
N TYR A 149 -8.27 8.40 2.86
CA TYR A 149 -9.41 9.05 3.48
C TYR A 149 -9.24 10.56 3.42
N VAL A 150 -10.31 11.27 3.12
CA VAL A 150 -10.34 12.71 2.94
C VAL A 150 -11.49 13.29 3.76
N TYR A 151 -11.21 14.37 4.49
CA TYR A 151 -12.19 15.17 5.20
C TYR A 151 -12.07 16.62 4.77
N PHE A 152 -13.20 17.23 4.47
CA PHE A 152 -13.28 18.65 4.18
C PHE A 152 -14.24 19.36 5.15
N GLU A 153 -13.87 20.57 5.51
CA GLU A 153 -14.69 21.55 6.22
C GLU A 153 -14.70 22.83 5.41
N GLN A 154 -15.87 23.28 4.98
CA GLN A 154 -16.03 24.38 4.01
C GLN A 154 -17.25 25.24 4.31
N HIS A 155 -17.19 26.51 3.88
CA HIS A 155 -18.35 27.38 3.83
C HIS A 155 -19.15 27.06 2.55
N THR A 156 -20.05 26.12 2.61
CA THR A 156 -20.89 25.64 1.51
C THR A 156 -22.07 24.84 2.03
N GLU A 157 -23.03 24.55 1.14
CA GLU A 157 -24.14 23.62 1.37
C GLU A 157 -24.16 22.57 0.26
N LYS A 158 -24.69 21.37 0.57
CA LYS A 158 -24.84 20.33 -0.46
C LYS A 158 -25.64 20.81 -1.69
N ALA A 159 -26.64 21.66 -1.45
CA ALA A 159 -27.50 22.20 -2.49
C ALA A 159 -26.78 23.14 -3.49
N ASP A 160 -25.58 23.64 -3.14
CA ASP A 160 -24.78 24.48 -4.03
C ASP A 160 -24.32 23.71 -5.27
N GLY A 161 -24.22 22.37 -5.16
CA GLY A 161 -23.83 21.50 -6.27
C GLY A 161 -22.42 21.76 -6.79
N ASN A 162 -21.52 22.18 -5.89
CA ASN A 162 -20.15 22.55 -6.24
C ASN A 162 -19.40 21.40 -6.91
N ILE A 163 -18.56 21.74 -7.88
CA ILE A 163 -17.71 20.81 -8.62
C ILE A 163 -16.33 20.81 -8.02
N TYR A 164 -15.81 19.63 -7.75
CA TYR A 164 -14.50 19.41 -7.17
C TYR A 164 -13.55 18.84 -8.21
N ASP A 165 -12.38 19.45 -8.34
CA ASP A 165 -11.22 18.92 -9.03
C ASP A 165 -10.20 18.47 -7.99
N LEU A 166 -10.09 17.19 -7.77
CA LEU A 166 -9.04 16.62 -6.93
C LEU A 166 -7.89 16.16 -7.82
N TYR A 167 -6.82 16.90 -7.80
CA TYR A 167 -5.58 16.62 -8.50
C TYR A 167 -4.68 15.73 -7.64
N ILE A 168 -4.23 14.60 -8.18
CA ILE A 168 -3.37 13.64 -7.48
C ILE A 168 -2.10 13.41 -8.30
N ASP A 169 -0.96 13.79 -7.72
CA ASP A 169 0.38 13.41 -8.15
C ASP A 169 0.72 12.11 -7.42
N ALA A 170 0.66 11.01 -8.14
CA ALA A 170 0.68 9.66 -7.57
C ALA A 170 2.09 9.07 -7.45
N ASP A 171 3.05 9.53 -8.25
CA ASP A 171 4.42 9.00 -8.32
C ASP A 171 5.48 9.97 -7.78
N ASN A 172 5.08 11.22 -7.50
CA ASN A 172 5.96 12.32 -7.07
C ASN A 172 7.04 12.68 -8.10
N ASP A 173 6.81 12.41 -9.38
CA ASP A 173 7.70 12.78 -10.47
C ASP A 173 7.16 14.04 -11.18
N ILE A 174 7.83 15.17 -11.01
CA ILE A 174 7.45 16.46 -11.61
C ILE A 174 7.51 16.45 -13.16
N THR A 175 8.04 15.40 -13.76
CA THR A 175 8.17 15.27 -15.22
C THR A 175 7.01 14.54 -15.87
N THR A 176 6.05 14.01 -15.08
CA THR A 176 4.84 13.34 -15.54
C THR A 176 3.60 14.15 -15.15
N GLY A 177 2.41 13.81 -15.67
CA GLY A 177 1.16 14.46 -15.27
C GLY A 177 0.99 15.93 -15.68
N LEU A 178 -0.11 16.54 -15.27
CA LEU A 178 -0.45 17.94 -15.53
C LEU A 178 0.25 18.87 -14.52
N LEU A 179 0.82 19.96 -14.99
CA LEU A 179 1.27 21.09 -14.16
C LEU A 179 0.18 22.17 -14.11
N THR A 180 -0.44 22.38 -12.96
CA THR A 180 -1.35 23.51 -12.76
C THR A 180 -0.57 24.72 -12.28
N GLY A 181 -0.98 25.94 -12.65
CA GLY A 181 -0.42 27.17 -12.11
C GLY A 181 -1.00 27.51 -10.72
N GLU A 182 -2.06 26.83 -10.31
CA GLU A 182 -2.89 27.16 -9.15
C GLU A 182 -2.43 26.47 -7.87
N ILE A 183 -1.97 25.23 -7.98
CA ILE A 183 -1.40 24.45 -6.88
C ILE A 183 -0.08 23.88 -7.37
N THR A 184 1.02 24.36 -6.80
CA THR A 184 2.38 24.12 -7.30
C THR A 184 3.01 22.86 -6.71
N ASN A 185 4.21 22.51 -7.21
CA ASN A 185 5.01 21.38 -6.75
C ASN A 185 4.28 20.01 -6.82
N GLY A 186 3.30 19.87 -7.72
CA GLY A 186 2.67 18.63 -8.12
C GLY A 186 2.59 18.53 -9.64
N ALA A 187 2.71 17.34 -10.16
CA ALA A 187 2.44 17.00 -11.56
C ALA A 187 1.44 15.86 -11.56
N TYR A 188 0.22 16.13 -11.98
CA TYR A 188 -0.95 15.35 -11.60
C TYR A 188 -1.33 14.33 -12.67
N GLU A 189 -1.14 13.04 -12.39
CA GLU A 189 -1.52 11.91 -13.28
C GLU A 189 -3.00 11.60 -13.18
N VAL A 190 -3.64 11.91 -12.04
CA VAL A 190 -5.03 11.59 -11.79
C VAL A 190 -5.81 12.83 -11.42
N LEU A 191 -6.92 13.03 -12.08
CA LEU A 191 -7.94 14.03 -11.73
C LEU A 191 -9.22 13.28 -11.37
N LEU A 192 -9.83 13.63 -10.25
CA LEU A 192 -11.21 13.30 -9.94
C LEU A 192 -12.04 14.57 -10.05
N GLU A 193 -12.95 14.61 -11.02
CA GLU A 193 -13.77 15.79 -11.29
C GLU A 193 -15.26 15.48 -11.14
N GLY A 194 -15.98 16.29 -10.38
CA GLY A 194 -17.42 16.20 -10.27
C GLY A 194 -18.01 16.68 -8.95
N THR A 195 -19.30 16.37 -8.76
CA THR A 195 -20.04 16.64 -7.52
C THR A 195 -19.94 15.43 -6.61
N ILE A 196 -19.23 15.54 -5.50
CA ILE A 196 -18.92 14.39 -4.63
C ILE A 196 -20.19 13.66 -4.14
N PHE A 197 -21.29 14.39 -3.90
CA PHE A 197 -22.46 13.85 -3.20
C PHE A 197 -23.50 13.18 -4.09
N ASP A 198 -23.48 13.42 -5.39
CA ASP A 198 -24.52 12.97 -6.30
C ASP A 198 -24.10 11.74 -7.13
N GLY A 199 -22.98 11.12 -6.71
CA GLY A 199 -22.44 9.94 -7.37
C GLY A 199 -21.72 10.24 -8.69
N TRP A 200 -21.49 11.51 -8.97
CA TRP A 200 -20.73 11.96 -10.14
C TRP A 200 -19.41 12.57 -9.67
N LEU A 201 -18.39 11.75 -9.52
CA LEU A 201 -17.00 12.14 -9.37
C LEU A 201 -16.19 11.23 -10.29
N ASP A 202 -15.96 11.70 -11.50
CA ASP A 202 -15.36 10.93 -12.56
C ASP A 202 -13.84 10.92 -12.50
N PRO A 203 -13.19 9.76 -12.65
CA PRO A 203 -11.74 9.69 -12.72
C PRO A 203 -11.23 9.93 -14.15
N TYR A 204 -10.19 10.72 -14.26
CA TYR A 204 -9.43 10.97 -15.48
C TYR A 204 -7.96 10.65 -15.25
N TYR A 205 -7.31 10.06 -16.26
CA TYR A 205 -5.87 9.85 -16.27
C TYR A 205 -5.20 10.74 -17.30
N PHE A 206 -4.12 11.38 -16.90
CA PHE A 206 -3.26 12.12 -17.80
C PHE A 206 -2.46 11.15 -18.68
N ILE A 207 -2.51 11.31 -20.00
CA ILE A 207 -1.88 10.42 -20.99
C ILE A 207 -1.04 11.15 -22.03
N GLY A 208 -0.88 12.45 -21.90
CA GLY A 208 -0.12 13.27 -22.82
C GLY A 208 1.31 13.54 -22.36
N ALA A 209 2.15 14.02 -23.30
CA ALA A 209 3.50 14.48 -22.99
C ALA A 209 3.57 15.99 -22.67
N ASP A 210 2.56 16.77 -23.10
CA ASP A 210 2.49 18.19 -22.83
C ASP A 210 1.81 18.45 -21.49
N GLN A 211 2.60 18.68 -20.46
CA GLN A 211 2.17 18.92 -19.09
C GLN A 211 1.37 20.20 -18.89
N GLN A 212 1.31 21.10 -19.88
CA GLN A 212 0.50 22.32 -19.82
C GLN A 212 -0.89 22.14 -20.46
N ASN A 213 -1.15 20.99 -21.07
CA ASN A 213 -2.38 20.74 -21.80
C ASN A 213 -3.38 19.91 -20.96
N PHE A 214 -4.36 20.58 -20.35
CA PHE A 214 -5.45 19.94 -19.62
C PHE A 214 -6.22 18.91 -20.49
N GLY A 215 -6.31 19.15 -21.80
CA GLY A 215 -6.97 18.23 -22.75
C GLY A 215 -6.32 16.84 -22.86
N ASN A 216 -5.18 16.62 -22.21
CA ASN A 216 -4.53 15.32 -22.12
C ASN A 216 -5.13 14.40 -21.04
N TYR A 217 -6.11 14.87 -20.26
CA TYR A 217 -6.89 14.00 -19.39
C TYR A 217 -7.90 13.17 -20.19
N THR A 218 -7.95 11.89 -19.89
CA THR A 218 -8.88 10.94 -20.52
C THR A 218 -9.73 10.28 -19.44
N TYR A 219 -11.05 10.39 -19.62
CA TYR A 219 -12.03 9.75 -18.75
C TYR A 219 -11.76 8.24 -18.61
N GLN A 220 -11.94 7.74 -17.39
CA GLN A 220 -11.80 6.34 -17.05
C GLN A 220 -13.12 5.79 -16.50
N SER A 221 -13.66 4.77 -17.13
CA SER A 221 -14.84 4.07 -16.60
C SER A 221 -14.41 3.09 -15.50
N ILE A 222 -14.22 3.61 -14.28
CA ILE A 222 -13.78 2.82 -13.12
C ILE A 222 -14.84 2.90 -12.03
N ASN A 223 -15.49 1.77 -11.75
CA ASN A 223 -16.43 1.66 -10.64
C ASN A 223 -15.72 1.72 -9.29
N GLU A 224 -16.41 2.24 -8.28
CA GLU A 224 -15.93 2.26 -6.89
C GLU A 224 -14.56 2.93 -6.72
N PHE A 225 -14.29 3.99 -7.50
CA PHE A 225 -13.07 4.76 -7.35
C PHE A 225 -13.07 5.52 -6.03
N TYR A 226 -14.22 5.98 -5.60
CA TYR A 226 -14.41 6.66 -4.33
C TYR A 226 -15.67 6.16 -3.61
N LYS A 227 -15.76 6.48 -2.32
CA LYS A 227 -16.87 6.15 -1.46
C LYS A 227 -17.14 7.33 -0.53
N VAL A 228 -18.35 7.87 -0.53
CA VAL A 228 -18.76 8.96 0.36
C VAL A 228 -19.14 8.38 1.73
N GLY A 229 -18.70 9.04 2.78
CA GLY A 229 -19.06 8.75 4.16
C GLY A 229 -20.08 9.74 4.73
N THR A 230 -19.84 10.18 5.94
CA THR A 230 -20.72 11.07 6.70
C THR A 230 -20.66 12.50 6.15
N VAL A 231 -21.83 13.14 6.05
CA VAL A 231 -21.98 14.55 5.69
C VAL A 231 -22.76 15.25 6.80
N GLN A 232 -22.24 16.34 7.33
CA GLN A 232 -22.87 17.16 8.36
C GLN A 232 -22.93 18.63 7.94
N GLN A 233 -24.07 19.27 8.20
CA GLN A 233 -24.29 20.71 7.94
C GLN A 233 -24.57 21.42 9.25
N SER A 234 -23.89 22.53 9.50
CA SER A 234 -24.12 23.41 10.66
C SER A 234 -24.05 24.87 10.23
N GLY A 235 -25.21 25.51 10.09
CA GLY A 235 -25.30 26.83 9.47
C GLY A 235 -24.74 26.81 8.06
N SER A 236 -23.84 27.73 7.73
CA SER A 236 -23.17 27.80 6.44
C SER A 236 -21.90 26.91 6.33
N VAL A 237 -21.65 26.06 7.33
CA VAL A 237 -20.48 25.18 7.32
C VAL A 237 -20.89 23.74 7.05
N GLN A 238 -20.36 23.17 6.02
CA GLN A 238 -20.46 21.75 5.69
C GLN A 238 -19.16 21.03 6.06
N LYS A 239 -19.32 19.86 6.68
CA LYS A 239 -18.24 18.92 6.99
C LYS A 239 -18.60 17.59 6.38
N PHE A 240 -17.66 16.97 5.70
CA PHE A 240 -17.88 15.67 5.08
C PHE A 240 -16.58 14.90 4.89
N GLU A 241 -16.75 13.61 4.72
CA GLU A 241 -15.68 12.68 4.49
C GLU A 241 -15.96 11.79 3.29
N PHE A 242 -14.91 11.32 2.68
CA PHE A 242 -14.95 10.29 1.64
C PHE A 242 -13.63 9.55 1.60
N ALA A 243 -13.59 8.44 0.88
CA ALA A 243 -12.36 7.69 0.65
C ALA A 243 -12.14 7.43 -0.83
N ILE A 244 -10.88 7.42 -1.23
CA ILE A 244 -10.41 7.10 -2.57
C ILE A 244 -9.72 5.75 -2.52
N SER A 245 -10.10 4.82 -3.40
CA SER A 245 -9.50 3.48 -3.46
C SER A 245 -8.05 3.55 -3.95
N ARG A 246 -7.09 3.18 -3.10
CA ARG A 246 -5.65 3.21 -3.44
C ARG A 246 -5.31 2.37 -4.67
N SER A 247 -5.94 1.21 -4.80
CA SER A 247 -5.72 0.30 -5.94
C SER A 247 -6.16 0.87 -7.29
N LYS A 248 -6.95 1.95 -7.28
CA LYS A 248 -7.45 2.64 -8.47
C LYS A 248 -6.62 3.88 -8.83
N ILE A 249 -5.75 4.36 -7.94
CA ILE A 249 -4.86 5.49 -8.21
C ILE A 249 -3.72 5.01 -9.10
N LYS A 250 -3.77 5.35 -10.38
CA LYS A 250 -2.76 4.99 -11.36
C LYS A 250 -1.43 5.65 -11.01
N GLY A 251 -0.35 4.88 -11.02
CA GLY A 251 1.01 5.39 -10.77
C GLY A 251 1.42 5.40 -9.30
N LEU A 252 0.51 5.08 -8.37
CA LEU A 252 0.83 5.11 -6.95
C LEU A 252 2.00 4.18 -6.60
N THR A 253 3.10 4.78 -6.10
CA THR A 253 4.33 4.04 -5.77
C THR A 253 4.35 3.44 -4.37
N GLY A 254 3.38 3.78 -3.52
CA GLY A 254 3.33 3.38 -2.10
C GLY A 254 4.15 4.25 -1.15
N LYS A 255 4.95 5.19 -1.65
CA LYS A 255 5.73 6.11 -0.79
C LYS A 255 4.93 7.28 -0.27
N GLY A 256 3.94 7.71 -1.04
CA GLY A 256 3.09 8.85 -0.77
C GLY A 256 2.55 9.44 -2.06
N LEU A 257 1.69 10.41 -1.94
CA LEU A 257 1.12 11.16 -3.05
C LEU A 257 0.95 12.62 -2.68
N LYS A 258 0.87 13.50 -3.70
CA LYS A 258 0.49 14.89 -3.45
C LYS A 258 -0.95 15.11 -3.88
N ILE A 259 -1.64 15.96 -3.12
CA ILE A 259 -3.05 16.29 -3.35
C ILE A 259 -3.18 17.80 -3.46
N GLY A 260 -3.86 18.23 -4.53
CA GLY A 260 -4.37 19.57 -4.70
C GLY A 260 -5.85 19.53 -4.98
N VAL A 261 -6.61 20.46 -4.43
CA VAL A 261 -8.06 20.53 -4.63
C VAL A 261 -8.45 21.93 -5.09
N GLN A 262 -9.23 21.98 -6.15
CA GLN A 262 -9.90 23.18 -6.62
C GLN A 262 -11.40 22.94 -6.56
N VAL A 263 -12.17 23.95 -6.18
CA VAL A 263 -13.63 23.86 -6.14
C VAL A 263 -14.21 24.96 -7.03
N ALA A 264 -15.04 24.55 -7.95
CA ALA A 264 -15.78 25.45 -8.84
C ALA A 264 -17.26 25.56 -8.42
N ALA A 265 -17.88 26.68 -8.74
CA ALA A 265 -19.33 26.82 -8.73
C ALA A 265 -19.98 25.80 -9.70
N ASN A 266 -21.21 25.39 -9.44
CA ASN A 266 -21.92 24.36 -10.20
C ASN A 266 -22.11 24.64 -11.70
N ASP A 267 -21.96 25.91 -12.10
CA ASP A 267 -22.06 26.38 -13.48
C ASP A 267 -20.68 26.73 -14.09
N TRP A 268 -19.59 26.43 -13.40
CA TRP A 268 -18.19 26.75 -13.77
C TRP A 268 -17.91 28.25 -13.90
N SER A 269 -18.80 29.10 -13.40
CA SER A 269 -18.65 30.55 -13.52
C SER A 269 -17.48 31.12 -12.73
N ALA A 270 -17.07 30.44 -11.66
CA ALA A 270 -15.97 30.88 -10.78
C ALA A 270 -15.33 29.70 -10.07
N ILE A 271 -14.03 29.82 -9.78
CA ILE A 271 -13.36 28.98 -8.78
C ILE A 271 -13.60 29.65 -7.42
N ILE A 272 -14.12 28.87 -6.49
CA ILE A 272 -14.59 29.34 -5.18
C ILE A 272 -13.76 28.82 -4.03
N GLY A 273 -12.83 27.89 -4.26
CA GLY A 273 -11.97 27.37 -3.20
C GLY A 273 -10.77 26.59 -3.67
N TYR A 274 -9.73 26.57 -2.81
CA TYR A 274 -8.48 25.82 -3.00
C TYR A 274 -8.03 25.15 -1.70
N SER A 275 -7.49 23.96 -1.80
CA SER A 275 -6.79 23.30 -0.69
C SER A 275 -5.63 22.46 -1.24
N PRO A 276 -4.38 22.73 -0.85
CA PRO A 276 -3.89 23.90 -0.08
C PRO A 276 -4.24 25.25 -0.72
N ASP A 277 -3.82 26.33 -0.04
CA ASP A 277 -4.07 27.70 -0.51
C ASP A 277 -3.57 27.92 -1.94
N GLN A 278 -4.28 28.75 -2.70
CA GLN A 278 -3.91 29.06 -4.10
C GLN A 278 -2.46 29.52 -4.20
N SER A 279 -1.74 29.05 -5.21
CA SER A 279 -0.32 29.34 -5.49
C SER A 279 0.64 28.82 -4.41
N THR A 280 0.22 27.84 -3.63
CA THR A 280 1.10 27.11 -2.70
C THR A 280 1.34 25.67 -3.18
N ASP A 281 2.29 25.00 -2.52
CA ASP A 281 2.61 23.61 -2.85
C ASP A 281 1.47 22.67 -2.49
N ALA A 282 1.28 21.67 -3.33
CA ALA A 282 0.36 20.54 -3.07
C ALA A 282 0.69 19.88 -1.72
N PHE A 283 -0.35 19.42 -1.03
CA PHE A 283 -0.16 18.68 0.21
C PHE A 283 0.43 17.29 -0.05
N TYR A 284 1.57 17.00 0.55
CA TYR A 284 2.18 15.67 0.48
C TYR A 284 1.67 14.77 1.62
N LEU A 285 0.97 13.71 1.26
CA LEU A 285 0.59 12.64 2.16
C LEU A 285 1.67 11.56 2.13
N ASP A 286 2.51 11.52 3.16
CA ASP A 286 3.53 10.47 3.31
C ASP A 286 2.85 9.12 3.65
N MET A 287 3.00 8.15 2.76
CA MET A 287 2.50 6.79 2.92
C MET A 287 3.64 5.77 2.93
N SER A 288 4.88 6.20 3.18
CA SER A 288 6.02 5.30 3.30
C SER A 288 5.84 4.33 4.46
N GLU A 289 6.03 3.05 4.19
CA GLU A 289 5.90 1.93 5.13
C GLU A 289 7.25 1.39 5.56
#